data_7385253fa812234a608a52ddcb82de80
#
_entry.id   7385253fa812234a608a52ddcb82de80
#
_cell.length_a   1.000
_cell.length_b   1.000
_cell.length_c   1.000
_cell.angle_alpha   90.00
_cell.angle_beta   90.00
_cell.angle_gamma   90.00
#
_symmetry.space_group_name_H-M   'P 1'
#
loop_
_entity.id
_entity.type
_entity.pdbx_description
1 polymer ?
#
loop_
_entity_poly.entity_id
_entity_poly.type
_entity_poly.pdbx_seq_one_letter_code
_entity_poly.pdbx_strand_id
1 'polypeptide(L)'
;MGGDILFIEAARSPGGGKLILTGQLGEVMRESVQAALSLLKGQLSTLGIEAGLLEKSDIHVHVPAGATPKDGPSAGVAMYMALTSLLTGRTIRSDTAMTGEISLRGLVLPVGGIKEKVVAAAAAGIKRVMLPARNRRDYDDIPEEVRKSLEFIWLERVDEAVAQGLEPKAS
;
A
#
# COMPACT_ATOMS: atom_id res chain seq x y z
N MET A 1 -6.32 8.53 19.99
CA MET A 1 -5.87 8.97 18.68
C MET A 1 -6.22 7.96 17.64
N GLY A 2 -6.76 8.39 16.54
CA GLY A 2 -7.09 7.50 15.45
C GLY A 2 -5.85 6.96 14.76
N GLY A 3 -6.04 6.28 13.66
CA GLY A 3 -4.95 5.74 12.87
C GLY A 3 -4.10 6.84 12.25
N ASP A 4 -2.85 6.54 12.02
CA ASP A 4 -1.93 7.47 11.38
C ASP A 4 -1.86 7.21 9.88
N ILE A 5 -1.58 8.26 9.12
CA ILE A 5 -1.31 8.11 7.70
C ILE A 5 0.12 7.63 7.55
N LEU A 6 0.28 6.56 6.78
CA LEU A 6 1.59 5.99 6.51
C LEU A 6 2.20 6.67 5.29
N PHE A 7 3.38 7.25 5.47
CA PHE A 7 4.14 7.82 4.35
C PHE A 7 5.25 6.86 3.98
N ILE A 8 5.31 6.50 2.71
CA ILE A 8 6.33 5.59 2.19
C ILE A 8 7.02 6.28 1.03
N GLU A 9 8.32 6.38 1.12
CA GLU A 9 9.13 6.89 0.02
C GLU A 9 9.86 5.73 -0.62
N ALA A 10 9.76 5.61 -1.93
CA ALA A 10 10.45 4.56 -2.66
C ALA A 10 11.24 5.19 -3.80
N ALA A 11 12.48 4.75 -3.96
CA ALA A 11 13.36 5.28 -5.00
C ALA A 11 14.11 4.13 -5.65
N ARG A 12 14.47 4.33 -6.91
CA ARG A 12 15.21 3.36 -7.70
C ARG A 12 16.47 4.02 -8.23
N SER A 13 17.57 3.29 -8.17
CA SER A 13 18.83 3.73 -8.76
C SER A 13 19.50 2.57 -9.48
N PRO A 14 20.42 2.84 -10.41
CA PRO A 14 21.16 1.74 -11.03
C PRO A 14 21.91 0.94 -9.98
N GLY A 15 21.88 -0.37 -10.10
CA GLY A 15 22.55 -1.23 -9.14
C GLY A 15 22.36 -2.70 -9.49
N GLY A 16 22.56 -3.55 -8.50
CA GLY A 16 22.56 -5.00 -8.69
C GLY A 16 21.39 -5.74 -8.09
N GLY A 17 20.28 -5.07 -7.81
CA GLY A 17 19.09 -5.73 -7.30
C GLY A 17 18.95 -5.69 -5.78
N LYS A 18 19.65 -4.77 -5.11
CA LYS A 18 19.56 -4.66 -3.66
C LYS A 18 18.26 -3.98 -3.23
N LEU A 19 17.73 -4.43 -2.09
CA LEU A 19 16.63 -3.76 -1.42
C LEU A 19 17.19 -3.10 -0.17
N ILE A 20 17.07 -1.79 -0.10
CA ILE A 20 17.57 -0.98 1.01
C ILE A 20 16.37 -0.47 1.80
N LEU A 21 16.34 -0.71 3.09
CA LEU A 21 15.22 -0.33 3.96
C LEU A 21 15.73 0.61 5.05
N THR A 22 15.15 1.79 5.15
CA THR A 22 15.54 2.77 6.16
C THR A 22 14.33 3.43 6.78
N GLY A 23 14.56 4.10 7.91
CA GLY A 23 13.52 4.81 8.63
C GLY A 23 12.90 3.97 9.74
N GLN A 24 11.65 4.26 10.05
CA GLN A 24 10.94 3.61 11.15
C GLN A 24 10.30 2.30 10.68
N LEU A 25 11.16 1.34 10.39
CA LEU A 25 10.74 0.02 9.91
C LEU A 25 11.02 -1.03 10.97
N GLY A 26 10.00 -1.40 11.71
CA GLY A 26 10.07 -2.55 12.59
C GLY A 26 10.13 -3.84 11.77
N GLU A 27 10.31 -4.95 12.47
CA GLU A 27 10.47 -6.24 11.81
C GLU A 27 9.27 -6.62 10.93
N VAL A 28 8.06 -6.39 11.41
CA VAL A 28 6.85 -6.71 10.65
C VAL A 28 6.78 -5.90 9.37
N MET A 29 7.13 -4.62 9.43
CA MET A 29 7.13 -3.79 8.22
C MET A 29 8.20 -4.19 7.24
N ARG A 30 9.38 -4.60 7.74
CA ARG A 30 10.44 -5.10 6.86
C ARG A 30 9.97 -6.35 6.11
N GLU A 31 9.26 -7.24 6.81
CA GLU A 31 8.70 -8.43 6.18
C GLU A 31 7.63 -8.05 5.15
N SER A 32 6.82 -7.04 5.43
CA SER A 32 5.81 -6.58 4.49
C SER A 32 6.44 -6.06 3.20
N VAL A 33 7.53 -5.31 3.29
CA VAL A 33 8.24 -4.84 2.10
C VAL A 33 8.80 -6.01 1.31
N GLN A 34 9.41 -6.97 1.99
CA GLN A 34 9.97 -8.13 1.33
C GLN A 34 8.89 -8.98 0.65
N ALA A 35 7.76 -9.18 1.31
CA ALA A 35 6.64 -9.90 0.74
C ALA A 35 6.08 -9.17 -0.48
N ALA A 36 5.95 -7.86 -0.39
CA ALA A 36 5.46 -7.04 -1.49
C ALA A 36 6.39 -7.15 -2.70
N LEU A 37 7.69 -7.08 -2.47
CA LEU A 37 8.66 -7.20 -3.56
C LEU A 37 8.64 -8.59 -4.18
N SER A 38 8.55 -9.64 -3.36
CA SER A 38 8.47 -11.01 -3.87
C SER A 38 7.24 -11.22 -4.73
N LEU A 39 6.10 -10.70 -4.28
CA LEU A 39 4.86 -10.78 -5.05
C LEU A 39 4.98 -10.02 -6.37
N LEU A 40 5.56 -8.82 -6.31
CA LEU A 40 5.76 -8.00 -7.50
C LEU A 40 6.62 -8.71 -8.55
N LYS A 41 7.67 -9.40 -8.09
CA LYS A 41 8.55 -10.13 -9.01
C LYS A 41 7.81 -11.20 -9.80
N GLY A 42 6.74 -11.75 -9.25
CA GLY A 42 5.90 -12.71 -9.96
C GLY A 42 4.87 -12.08 -10.89
N GLN A 43 4.76 -10.75 -10.89
CA GLN A 43 3.72 -10.04 -11.65
C GLN A 43 4.30 -9.08 -12.69
N LEU A 44 5.59 -9.15 -12.96
CA LEU A 44 6.25 -8.15 -13.82
C LEU A 44 5.60 -8.00 -15.19
N SER A 45 5.36 -9.12 -15.87
CA SER A 45 4.76 -9.05 -17.21
C SER A 45 3.34 -8.51 -17.16
N THR A 46 2.56 -8.91 -16.18
CA THR A 46 1.19 -8.43 -16.01
C THR A 46 1.15 -6.92 -15.78
N LEU A 47 2.13 -6.41 -15.07
CA LEU A 47 2.22 -4.98 -14.75
C LEU A 47 2.92 -4.18 -15.85
N GLY A 48 3.42 -4.84 -16.88
CA GLY A 48 4.13 -4.16 -17.96
C GLY A 48 5.53 -3.69 -17.56
N ILE A 49 6.14 -4.34 -16.58
CA ILE A 49 7.47 -4.01 -16.11
C ILE A 49 8.48 -4.92 -16.80
N GLU A 50 9.53 -4.32 -17.36
CA GLU A 50 10.59 -5.07 -18.01
C GLU A 50 11.30 -5.98 -17.01
N ALA A 51 11.47 -7.26 -17.37
CA ALA A 51 12.00 -8.26 -16.46
C ALA A 51 13.40 -7.93 -15.93
N GLY A 52 14.24 -7.32 -16.76
CA GLY A 52 15.60 -6.96 -16.33
C GLY A 52 15.70 -5.75 -15.44
N LEU A 53 14.63 -5.00 -15.28
CA LEU A 53 14.68 -3.74 -14.53
C LEU A 53 15.07 -3.94 -13.07
N LEU A 54 14.51 -4.95 -12.43
CA LEU A 54 14.80 -5.22 -11.01
C LEU A 54 16.24 -5.70 -10.81
N GLU A 55 16.76 -6.47 -11.75
CA GLU A 55 18.12 -6.99 -11.65
C GLU A 55 19.17 -5.90 -11.81
N LYS A 56 18.82 -4.83 -12.52
CA LYS A 56 19.73 -3.71 -12.81
C LYS A 56 19.49 -2.51 -11.91
N SER A 57 18.64 -2.64 -10.91
CA SER A 57 18.25 -1.52 -10.06
C SER A 57 18.35 -1.91 -8.60
N ASP A 58 18.78 -0.95 -7.79
CA ASP A 58 18.60 -1.02 -6.35
C ASP A 58 17.33 -0.25 -6.00
N ILE A 59 16.57 -0.78 -5.06
CA ILE A 59 15.34 -0.16 -4.60
C ILE A 59 15.52 0.25 -3.17
N HIS A 60 15.22 1.51 -2.86
CA HIS A 60 15.29 2.04 -1.51
C HIS A 60 13.89 2.39 -1.04
N VAL A 61 13.45 1.76 0.04
CA VAL A 61 12.17 2.09 0.69
C VAL A 61 12.48 2.75 2.02
N HIS A 62 11.93 3.93 2.21
CA HIS A 62 12.16 4.74 3.41
C HIS A 62 10.82 5.12 4.03
N VAL A 63 10.70 4.91 5.34
CA VAL A 63 9.54 5.34 6.10
C VAL A 63 10.00 6.42 7.07
N PRO A 64 9.67 7.69 6.79
CA PRO A 64 10.15 8.80 7.64
C PRO A 64 9.72 8.63 9.09
N ALA A 65 10.56 9.10 10.00
CA ALA A 65 10.34 8.94 11.43
C ALA A 65 9.03 9.57 11.92
N GLY A 66 8.63 10.67 11.35
CA GLY A 66 7.41 11.35 11.74
C GLY A 66 6.13 10.67 11.30
N ALA A 67 6.24 9.62 10.51
CA ALA A 67 5.09 8.93 9.94
C ALA A 67 4.97 7.50 10.49
N THR A 68 5.52 7.24 11.65
CA THR A 68 5.60 5.89 12.19
C THR A 68 4.21 5.35 12.54
N PRO A 69 3.77 4.24 11.94
CA PRO A 69 2.55 3.59 12.36
C PRO A 69 2.77 2.93 13.72
N LYS A 70 1.72 2.79 14.48
CA LYS A 70 1.82 2.23 15.82
C LYS A 70 2.28 0.79 15.80
N ASP A 71 1.89 0.06 14.81
CA ASP A 71 2.37 -1.28 14.62
C ASP A 71 1.70 -1.91 13.46
N GLY A 72 2.30 -2.87 13.08
CA GLY A 72 1.79 -3.85 12.56
C GLY A 72 1.63 -4.17 11.16
N PRO A 73 0.91 -5.24 10.92
CA PRO A 73 0.86 -5.88 9.62
C PRO A 73 -0.12 -5.24 8.64
N SER A 74 -0.38 -3.94 8.77
CA SER A 74 -1.38 -3.30 7.91
C SER A 74 -0.78 -2.62 6.68
N ALA A 75 0.53 -2.71 6.48
CA ALA A 75 1.22 -1.94 5.45
C ALA A 75 1.42 -2.68 4.13
N GLY A 76 1.05 -3.95 4.04
CA GLY A 76 1.36 -4.76 2.86
C GLY A 76 0.85 -4.18 1.55
N VAL A 77 -0.42 -3.78 1.51
CA VAL A 77 -1.01 -3.19 0.30
C VAL A 77 -0.29 -1.89 -0.05
N ALA A 78 -0.05 -1.03 0.94
CA ALA A 78 0.62 0.25 0.70
C ALA A 78 2.04 0.05 0.17
N MET A 79 2.76 -0.93 0.71
CA MET A 79 4.11 -1.24 0.24
C MET A 79 4.09 -1.76 -1.20
N TYR A 80 3.16 -2.65 -1.51
CA TYR A 80 3.02 -3.18 -2.86
C TYR A 80 2.70 -2.05 -3.85
N MET A 81 1.81 -1.16 -3.47
CA MET A 81 1.42 -0.03 -4.32
C MET A 81 2.57 0.94 -4.53
N ALA A 82 3.35 1.23 -3.48
CA ALA A 82 4.51 2.11 -3.61
C ALA A 82 5.55 1.54 -4.57
N LEU A 83 5.83 0.25 -4.46
CA LEU A 83 6.79 -0.42 -5.35
C LEU A 83 6.26 -0.49 -6.78
N THR A 84 4.99 -0.82 -6.94
CA THR A 84 4.37 -0.89 -8.28
C THR A 84 4.38 0.48 -8.94
N SER A 85 4.03 1.53 -8.19
CA SER A 85 4.07 2.90 -8.68
C SER A 85 5.47 3.27 -9.16
N LEU A 86 6.47 2.96 -8.35
CA LEU A 86 7.86 3.25 -8.68
C LEU A 86 8.29 2.59 -9.99
N LEU A 87 7.95 1.30 -10.15
CA LEU A 87 8.47 0.52 -11.28
C LEU A 87 7.66 0.72 -12.55
N THR A 88 6.40 1.12 -12.43
CA THR A 88 5.56 1.36 -13.62
C THR A 88 5.56 2.80 -14.07
N GLY A 89 6.00 3.73 -13.21
CA GLY A 89 5.92 5.15 -13.50
C GLY A 89 4.51 5.73 -13.36
N ARG A 90 3.58 4.97 -12.75
CA ARG A 90 2.21 5.41 -12.53
C ARG A 90 2.08 5.91 -11.09
N THR A 91 1.54 7.10 -10.92
CA THR A 91 1.39 7.67 -9.57
C THR A 91 0.21 7.06 -8.84
N ILE A 92 0.33 6.98 -7.53
CA ILE A 92 -0.78 6.57 -6.67
C ILE A 92 -1.75 7.74 -6.58
N ARG A 93 -3.06 7.45 -6.65
CA ARG A 93 -4.08 8.48 -6.56
C ARG A 93 -3.98 9.20 -5.22
N SER A 94 -3.92 10.52 -5.27
CA SER A 94 -3.76 11.35 -4.07
C SER A 94 -5.03 11.39 -3.21
N ASP A 95 -6.17 11.01 -3.77
CA ASP A 95 -7.45 11.02 -3.05
C ASP A 95 -7.77 9.69 -2.37
N THR A 96 -6.87 8.73 -2.41
CA THR A 96 -7.12 7.36 -1.98
C THR A 96 -6.20 6.95 -0.85
N ALA A 97 -6.77 6.47 0.23
CA ALA A 97 -6.02 5.82 1.31
C ALA A 97 -6.21 4.31 1.20
N MET A 98 -5.30 3.56 1.79
CA MET A 98 -5.35 2.10 1.70
C MET A 98 -4.77 1.45 2.95
N THR A 99 -5.27 0.28 3.25
CA THR A 99 -4.72 -0.56 4.30
C THR A 99 -4.98 -2.02 3.93
N GLY A 100 -4.22 -2.90 4.54
CA GLY A 100 -4.36 -4.34 4.31
C GLY A 100 -3.02 -5.01 4.31
N GLU A 101 -2.99 -6.24 4.79
CA GLU A 101 -1.81 -7.09 4.66
C GLU A 101 -1.96 -7.91 3.39
N ILE A 102 -0.86 -8.46 2.90
CA ILE A 102 -0.87 -9.24 1.66
C ILE A 102 -0.28 -10.62 1.90
N SER A 103 -0.75 -11.59 1.11
CA SER A 103 -0.13 -12.90 1.05
C SER A 103 0.76 -12.96 -0.19
N LEU A 104 1.66 -13.96 -0.23
CA LEU A 104 2.50 -14.17 -1.41
C LEU A 104 1.71 -14.62 -2.63
N ARG A 105 0.44 -14.94 -2.46
CA ARG A 105 -0.46 -15.30 -3.56
C ARG A 105 -1.24 -14.11 -4.10
N GLY A 106 -1.02 -12.91 -3.54
CA GLY A 106 -1.71 -11.71 -3.98
C GLY A 106 -3.04 -11.45 -3.32
N LEU A 107 -3.35 -12.19 -2.26
CA LEU A 107 -4.59 -11.96 -1.51
C LEU A 107 -4.41 -10.80 -0.54
N VAL A 108 -5.45 -9.99 -0.38
CA VAL A 108 -5.47 -8.92 0.60
C VAL A 108 -6.10 -9.48 1.87
N LEU A 109 -5.34 -9.41 2.96
CA LEU A 109 -5.72 -10.02 4.23
C LEU A 109 -6.28 -8.98 5.20
N PRO A 110 -7.21 -9.38 6.08
CA PRO A 110 -7.83 -8.43 7.00
C PRO A 110 -6.84 -7.91 8.03
N VAL A 111 -7.14 -6.72 8.53
CA VAL A 111 -6.29 -6.03 9.53
C VAL A 111 -7.18 -5.48 10.63
N GLY A 112 -6.55 -5.08 11.74
CA GLY A 112 -7.27 -4.41 12.82
C GLY A 112 -7.30 -2.90 12.63
N GLY A 113 -8.08 -2.23 13.46
CA GLY A 113 -8.08 -0.77 13.51
C GLY A 113 -8.76 -0.10 12.32
N ILE A 114 -9.69 -0.77 11.66
CA ILE A 114 -10.34 -0.22 10.47
C ILE A 114 -11.08 1.08 10.79
N LYS A 115 -11.85 1.11 11.86
CA LYS A 115 -12.62 2.30 12.21
C LYS A 115 -11.71 3.52 12.37
N GLU A 116 -10.63 3.36 13.13
CA GLU A 116 -9.70 4.44 13.40
C GLU A 116 -9.01 4.92 12.13
N LYS A 117 -8.63 3.99 11.26
CA LYS A 117 -7.97 4.33 10.01
C LYS A 117 -8.90 5.08 9.06
N VAL A 118 -10.14 4.65 8.97
CA VAL A 118 -11.12 5.28 8.09
C VAL A 118 -11.47 6.68 8.59
N VAL A 119 -11.65 6.83 9.90
CA VAL A 119 -11.92 8.14 10.50
C VAL A 119 -10.75 9.09 10.23
N ALA A 120 -9.51 8.61 10.40
CA ALA A 120 -8.33 9.42 10.14
C ALA A 120 -8.23 9.84 8.67
N ALA A 121 -8.55 8.93 7.76
CA ALA A 121 -8.53 9.24 6.33
C ALA A 121 -9.54 10.33 5.99
N ALA A 122 -10.77 10.22 6.52
CA ALA A 122 -11.80 11.23 6.30
C ALA A 122 -11.37 12.59 6.86
N ALA A 123 -10.78 12.59 8.05
CA ALA A 123 -10.29 13.83 8.67
C ALA A 123 -9.17 14.48 7.86
N ALA A 124 -8.41 13.68 7.12
CA ALA A 124 -7.33 14.18 6.27
C ALA A 124 -7.82 14.63 4.89
N GLY A 125 -9.12 14.57 4.63
CA GLY A 125 -9.67 15.00 3.35
C GLY A 125 -9.62 13.95 2.25
N ILE A 126 -9.31 12.72 2.58
CA ILE A 126 -9.30 11.60 1.64
C ILE A 126 -10.74 11.33 1.18
N LYS A 127 -10.91 10.93 -0.07
CA LYS A 127 -12.21 10.67 -0.65
C LYS A 127 -12.51 9.19 -0.88
N ARG A 128 -11.47 8.36 -0.98
CA ARG A 128 -11.61 6.94 -1.27
C ARG A 128 -10.75 6.14 -0.32
N VAL A 129 -11.28 5.00 0.14
CA VAL A 129 -10.49 4.10 0.99
C VAL A 129 -10.56 2.69 0.40
N MET A 130 -9.39 2.08 0.24
CA MET A 130 -9.27 0.69 -0.19
C MET A 130 -8.99 -0.15 1.05
N LEU A 131 -9.86 -1.11 1.30
CA LEU A 131 -9.85 -1.91 2.51
C LEU A 131 -9.96 -3.39 2.16
N PRO A 132 -9.44 -4.29 3.00
CA PRO A 132 -9.63 -5.71 2.73
C PRO A 132 -11.13 -6.07 2.72
N ALA A 133 -11.56 -6.85 1.75
CA ALA A 133 -12.96 -7.27 1.66
C ALA A 133 -13.39 -8.01 2.92
N ARG A 134 -12.47 -8.72 3.56
CA ARG A 134 -12.78 -9.44 4.81
C ARG A 134 -13.04 -8.52 5.99
N ASN A 135 -12.68 -7.23 5.87
CA ASN A 135 -12.99 -6.24 6.89
C ASN A 135 -14.34 -5.55 6.66
N ARG A 136 -15.12 -6.01 5.68
CA ARG A 136 -16.46 -5.46 5.46
C ARG A 136 -17.32 -5.58 6.71
N ARG A 137 -17.06 -6.57 7.54
CA ARG A 137 -17.74 -6.75 8.82
C ARG A 137 -17.56 -5.55 9.76
N ASP A 138 -16.51 -4.75 9.56
CA ASP A 138 -16.23 -3.57 10.39
C ASP A 138 -16.97 -2.32 9.90
N TYR A 139 -17.64 -2.41 8.77
CA TYR A 139 -18.26 -1.25 8.14
C TYR A 139 -19.30 -0.58 9.04
N ASP A 140 -20.11 -1.38 9.74
CA ASP A 140 -21.16 -0.85 10.59
C ASP A 140 -20.65 -0.12 11.83
N ASP A 141 -19.40 -0.36 12.20
CA ASP A 141 -18.76 0.32 13.33
C ASP A 141 -18.27 1.72 12.96
N ILE A 142 -18.27 2.06 11.67
CA ILE A 142 -17.81 3.36 11.20
C ILE A 142 -18.96 4.36 11.33
N PRO A 143 -18.71 5.55 11.91
CA PRO A 143 -19.77 6.55 12.03
C PRO A 143 -20.41 6.86 10.68
N GLU A 144 -21.72 7.02 10.66
CA GLU A 144 -22.47 7.24 9.43
C GLU A 144 -21.97 8.45 8.64
N GLU A 145 -21.62 9.52 9.33
CA GLU A 145 -21.12 10.73 8.69
C GLU A 145 -19.85 10.46 7.91
N VAL A 146 -18.98 9.62 8.47
CA VAL A 146 -17.73 9.23 7.81
C VAL A 146 -18.04 8.33 6.63
N ARG A 147 -18.95 7.36 6.80
CA ARG A 147 -19.32 6.46 5.71
C ARG A 147 -19.85 7.21 4.50
N LYS A 148 -20.64 8.27 4.74
CA LYS A 148 -21.22 9.06 3.66
C LYS A 148 -20.19 9.91 2.91
N SER A 149 -19.09 10.25 3.57
CA SER A 149 -18.07 11.12 2.98
C SER A 149 -17.06 10.39 2.13
N LEU A 150 -17.05 9.06 2.14
CA LEU A 150 -16.02 8.25 1.53
C LEU A 150 -16.61 7.24 0.55
N GLU A 151 -15.85 6.95 -0.49
CA GLU A 151 -16.09 5.79 -1.33
C GLU A 151 -15.28 4.63 -0.78
N PHE A 152 -15.92 3.49 -0.54
CA PHE A 152 -15.28 2.28 -0.02
C PHE A 152 -15.01 1.31 -1.15
N ILE A 153 -13.76 0.86 -1.26
CA ILE A 153 -13.33 -0.10 -2.25
C ILE A 153 -12.82 -1.33 -1.51
N TRP A 154 -13.53 -2.44 -1.64
CA TRP A 154 -13.22 -3.66 -0.91
C TRP A 154 -12.33 -4.55 -1.76
N LEU A 155 -11.15 -4.88 -1.23
CA LEU A 155 -10.12 -5.58 -1.97
C LEU A 155 -10.06 -7.04 -1.56
N GLU A 156 -10.09 -7.93 -2.55
CA GLU A 156 -9.80 -9.34 -2.34
C GLU A 156 -8.37 -9.66 -2.79
N ARG A 157 -7.90 -8.97 -3.84
CA ARG A 157 -6.56 -9.18 -4.40
C ARG A 157 -5.86 -7.85 -4.64
N VAL A 158 -4.52 -7.91 -4.65
CA VAL A 158 -3.71 -6.71 -4.93
C VAL A 158 -3.94 -6.17 -6.34
N ASP A 159 -4.35 -7.02 -7.27
CA ASP A 159 -4.66 -6.59 -8.64
C ASP A 159 -5.73 -5.52 -8.65
N GLU A 160 -6.71 -5.64 -7.76
CA GLU A 160 -7.77 -4.66 -7.63
C GLU A 160 -7.24 -3.33 -7.08
N ALA A 161 -6.27 -3.40 -6.17
CA ALA A 161 -5.65 -2.18 -5.65
C ALA A 161 -4.91 -1.43 -6.75
N VAL A 162 -4.21 -2.15 -7.62
CA VAL A 162 -3.51 -1.54 -8.76
C VAL A 162 -4.53 -0.89 -9.69
N ALA A 163 -5.61 -1.59 -10.01
CA ALA A 163 -6.63 -1.07 -10.93
C ALA A 163 -7.33 0.17 -10.38
N GLN A 164 -7.57 0.22 -9.08
CA GLN A 164 -8.35 1.29 -8.46
C GLN A 164 -7.50 2.41 -7.87
N GLY A 165 -6.25 2.15 -7.57
CA GLY A 165 -5.41 3.08 -6.80
C GLY A 165 -4.31 3.77 -7.57
N LEU A 166 -3.98 3.33 -8.79
CA LEU A 166 -2.96 3.98 -9.60
C LEU A 166 -3.59 4.81 -10.72
N GLU A 167 -2.99 5.97 -10.97
CA GLU A 167 -3.37 6.77 -12.13
C GLU A 167 -2.86 6.07 -13.40
N PRO A 168 -3.48 6.31 -14.55
CA PRO A 168 -2.94 5.83 -15.81
C PRO A 168 -1.56 6.39 -16.04
N LYS A 169 -0.72 5.64 -16.75
CA LYS A 169 0.61 6.12 -17.07
C LYS A 169 0.51 7.38 -17.93
N ALA A 170 1.27 8.41 -17.57
CA ALA A 170 1.32 9.63 -18.35
C ALA A 170 1.90 9.35 -19.75
N SER A 171 1.24 9.83 -20.76
CA SER A 171 1.68 9.63 -22.13
C SER A 171 2.64 10.73 -22.57
#